data_e27f8533213563ae3b990ccfaa2a48d3
#
_entry.id   e27f8533213563ae3b990ccfaa2a48d3
#
_cell.length_a   1.000
_cell.length_b   1.000
_cell.length_c   1.000
_cell.angle_alpha   90.00
_cell.angle_beta   90.00
_cell.angle_gamma   90.00
#
_symmetry.space_group_name_H-M   'P 1'
#
loop_
_entity.id
_entity.type
_entity.pdbx_description
1 polymer ?
#
loop_
_entity_poly.entity_id
_entity_poly.type
_entity_poly.pdbx_seq_one_letter_code
_entity_poly.pdbx_strand_id
1 'polypeptide(L)'
;MKTKLLHPIARLVLAILMCLPIYGSHAFAQEAESYAVFDKATNTLTFKHDTNKPTGAFAMNEGENTPGWYKYDDDGSNANIIKKVIFDASFANARPTSCYEWFYGCTDLTTIEGIEYLNTTNVTDMSGMFWGCVALTTLDVSKFDTKNVTN
;
A
#
# COMPACT_ATOMS: atom_id res chain seq x y z
N MET A 1 23.81 -9.22 -36.87
CA MET A 1 23.93 -8.64 -35.53
C MET A 1 23.13 -7.34 -35.48
N LYS A 2 22.01 -7.32 -34.77
CA LYS A 2 21.12 -6.13 -34.67
C LYS A 2 21.37 -5.47 -33.31
N THR A 3 22.08 -4.34 -33.29
CA THR A 3 22.28 -3.47 -32.14
C THR A 3 20.96 -2.80 -31.83
N LYS A 4 20.39 -3.11 -30.65
CA LYS A 4 19.23 -2.38 -30.12
C LYS A 4 19.67 -0.98 -29.67
N LEU A 5 19.14 0.03 -30.36
CA LEU A 5 19.28 1.44 -29.99
C LEU A 5 18.54 1.69 -28.66
N LEU A 6 19.23 2.04 -27.61
CA LEU A 6 18.61 2.50 -26.36
C LEU A 6 17.96 3.87 -26.58
N HIS A 7 16.75 4.03 -26.07
CA HIS A 7 15.97 5.26 -26.19
C HIS A 7 16.72 6.49 -25.64
N PRO A 8 16.69 7.65 -26.33
CA PRO A 8 17.44 8.85 -25.95
C PRO A 8 16.97 9.53 -24.67
N ILE A 9 15.82 9.15 -24.11
CA ILE A 9 15.24 9.78 -22.92
C ILE A 9 16.03 9.43 -21.64
N ALA A 10 16.65 8.25 -21.57
CA ALA A 10 17.46 7.85 -20.40
C ALA A 10 18.80 8.62 -20.28
N ARG A 11 19.24 9.29 -21.35
CA ARG A 11 20.51 10.07 -21.33
C ARG A 11 20.33 11.52 -20.90
N LEU A 12 19.12 12.07 -20.94
CA LEU A 12 18.88 13.47 -20.59
C LEU A 12 18.80 13.70 -19.07
N VAL A 13 18.39 12.67 -18.31
CA VAL A 13 18.27 12.78 -16.84
C VAL A 13 19.64 12.75 -16.15
N LEU A 14 20.64 12.08 -16.75
CA LEU A 14 21.96 11.97 -16.13
C LEU A 14 22.86 13.19 -16.39
N ALA A 15 22.59 14.00 -17.43
CA ALA A 15 23.42 15.16 -17.78
C ALA A 15 23.06 16.42 -16.99
N ILE A 16 21.89 16.50 -16.36
CA ILE A 16 21.46 17.68 -15.56
C ILE A 16 22.05 17.64 -14.14
N LEU A 17 22.56 16.48 -13.69
CA LEU A 17 23.09 16.31 -12.33
C LEU A 17 24.53 16.80 -12.16
N MET A 18 25.23 17.22 -13.23
CA MET A 18 26.66 17.58 -13.15
C MET A 18 26.98 19.08 -13.24
N CYS A 19 25.98 19.96 -13.30
CA CYS A 19 26.22 21.41 -13.43
C CYS A 19 25.54 22.28 -12.38
N LEU A 20 25.27 21.78 -11.18
CA LEU A 20 24.86 22.65 -10.09
C LEU A 20 26.05 22.97 -9.20
N PRO A 21 26.37 24.29 -9.00
CA PRO A 21 27.40 24.67 -8.06
C PRO A 21 26.99 24.26 -6.64
N ILE A 22 27.99 23.86 -5.87
CA ILE A 22 27.93 23.46 -4.45
C ILE A 22 27.33 24.61 -3.62
N TYR A 23 26.01 24.68 -3.55
CA TYR A 23 25.30 25.45 -2.55
C TYR A 23 24.42 24.51 -1.74
N GLY A 24 24.88 24.27 -0.51
CA GLY A 24 24.13 23.72 0.60
C GLY A 24 23.45 22.38 0.30
N SER A 25 23.80 21.35 1.04
CA SER A 25 23.02 20.12 1.14
C SER A 25 21.59 20.45 1.61
N HIS A 26 20.74 20.86 0.69
CA HIS A 26 19.31 20.71 0.93
C HIS A 26 19.08 19.20 0.95
N ALA A 27 19.06 18.63 2.15
CA ALA A 27 18.46 17.33 2.35
C ALA A 27 17.03 17.49 1.79
N PHE A 28 16.75 16.85 0.64
CA PHE A 28 15.37 16.75 0.17
C PHE A 28 14.65 16.03 1.30
N ALA A 29 13.71 16.75 1.96
CA ALA A 29 12.86 16.11 2.93
C ALA A 29 12.17 14.94 2.21
N GLN A 30 12.33 13.73 2.74
CA GLN A 30 11.62 12.59 2.19
C GLN A 30 10.12 12.86 2.32
N GLU A 31 9.40 12.80 1.22
CA GLU A 31 7.94 12.97 1.25
C GLU A 31 7.28 11.78 1.93
N ALA A 32 6.18 12.03 2.63
CA ALA A 32 5.39 10.95 3.22
C ALA A 32 4.78 10.10 2.11
N GLU A 33 4.85 8.79 2.26
CA GLU A 33 4.25 7.83 1.35
C GLU A 33 3.38 6.82 2.11
N SER A 34 2.40 6.24 1.40
CA SER A 34 1.52 5.21 1.95
C SER A 34 2.14 3.84 1.72
N TYR A 35 2.13 3.01 2.75
CA TYR A 35 2.69 1.66 2.70
C TYR A 35 2.05 0.74 3.73
N ALA A 36 2.24 -0.57 3.56
CA ALA A 36 1.89 -1.57 4.55
C ALA A 36 3.11 -2.36 5.00
N VAL A 37 3.13 -2.77 6.26
CA VAL A 37 4.16 -3.63 6.85
C VAL A 37 3.49 -4.85 7.44
N PHE A 38 3.98 -6.05 7.07
CA PHE A 38 3.51 -7.29 7.66
C PHE A 38 4.55 -7.82 8.66
N ASP A 39 4.13 -7.93 9.92
CA ASP A 39 4.91 -8.57 10.99
C ASP A 39 4.49 -10.04 11.11
N LYS A 40 5.38 -10.93 10.63
CA LYS A 40 5.17 -12.39 10.68
C LYS A 40 5.17 -12.96 12.12
N ALA A 41 5.81 -12.30 13.07
CA ALA A 41 5.85 -12.78 14.45
C ALA A 41 4.49 -12.63 15.16
N THR A 42 3.75 -11.58 14.79
CA THR A 42 2.43 -11.26 15.37
C THR A 42 1.28 -11.50 14.39
N ASN A 43 1.57 -11.85 13.13
CA ASN A 43 0.59 -11.95 12.04
C ASN A 43 -0.23 -10.65 11.87
N THR A 44 0.43 -9.50 12.04
CA THR A 44 -0.19 -8.18 11.98
C THR A 44 0.21 -7.43 10.71
N LEU A 45 -0.76 -6.95 9.95
CA LEU A 45 -0.57 -6.05 8.82
C LEU A 45 -0.88 -4.62 9.28
N THR A 46 0.11 -3.72 9.18
CA THR A 46 -0.03 -2.32 9.60
C THR A 46 0.09 -1.37 8.42
N PHE A 47 -0.90 -0.51 8.23
CA PHE A 47 -0.92 0.56 7.21
C PHE A 47 -0.45 1.87 7.81
N LYS A 48 0.43 2.57 7.09
CA LYS A 48 1.03 3.85 7.49
C LYS A 48 1.15 4.83 6.33
N HIS A 49 1.22 6.12 6.67
CA HIS A 49 1.53 7.19 5.73
C HIS A 49 2.50 8.17 6.40
N ASP A 50 3.78 7.95 6.23
CA ASP A 50 4.83 8.78 6.83
C ASP A 50 6.13 8.76 6.00
N THR A 51 7.17 9.42 6.49
CA THR A 51 8.49 9.50 5.86
C THR A 51 9.43 8.35 6.24
N ASN A 52 8.95 7.35 7.00
CA ASN A 52 9.80 6.32 7.61
C ASN A 52 9.54 4.93 7.03
N LYS A 53 9.20 4.83 5.73
CA LYS A 53 8.96 3.54 5.09
C LYS A 53 10.16 2.61 5.20
N PRO A 54 10.02 1.48 5.89
CA PRO A 54 11.12 0.54 6.05
C PRO A 54 11.37 -0.26 4.77
N THR A 55 12.59 -0.78 4.64
CA THR A 55 12.91 -1.75 3.58
C THR A 55 11.99 -2.96 3.69
N GLY A 56 11.42 -3.42 2.58
CA GLY A 56 10.49 -4.55 2.54
C GLY A 56 9.04 -4.20 2.83
N ALA A 57 8.71 -2.94 3.14
CA ALA A 57 7.32 -2.50 3.20
C ALA A 57 6.67 -2.56 1.81
N PHE A 58 5.39 -2.91 1.79
CA PHE A 58 4.59 -3.01 0.57
C PHE A 58 4.06 -1.61 0.17
N ALA A 59 4.15 -1.27 -1.11
CA ALA A 59 3.44 -0.12 -1.65
C ALA A 59 1.92 -0.40 -1.71
N MET A 60 1.10 0.65 -1.73
CA MET A 60 -0.33 0.51 -2.01
C MET A 60 -0.51 0.01 -3.45
N ASN A 61 -1.52 -0.84 -3.65
CA ASN A 61 -1.91 -1.27 -4.99
C ASN A 61 -2.67 -0.16 -5.73
N GLU A 62 -2.66 -0.26 -7.05
CA GLU A 62 -3.37 0.63 -7.96
C GLU A 62 -4.32 -0.21 -8.83
N GLY A 63 -5.54 0.30 -9.05
CA GLY A 63 -6.56 -0.38 -9.85
C GLY A 63 -6.85 -1.80 -9.33
N GLU A 64 -6.94 -2.76 -10.24
CA GLU A 64 -7.21 -4.18 -9.97
C GLU A 64 -5.93 -5.00 -9.72
N ASN A 65 -4.82 -4.37 -9.37
CA ASN A 65 -3.61 -5.10 -9.04
C ASN A 65 -3.73 -5.72 -7.65
N THR A 66 -3.43 -7.00 -7.53
CA THR A 66 -3.39 -7.69 -6.25
C THR A 66 -2.38 -7.03 -5.31
N PRO A 67 -2.76 -6.74 -4.06
CA PRO A 67 -1.86 -6.11 -3.09
C PRO A 67 -0.56 -6.87 -2.86
N GLY A 68 0.55 -6.16 -2.73
CA GLY A 68 1.88 -6.76 -2.56
C GLY A 68 2.03 -7.64 -1.32
N TRP A 69 1.22 -7.43 -0.27
CA TRP A 69 1.22 -8.27 0.94
C TRP A 69 0.56 -9.64 0.75
N TYR A 70 -0.06 -9.87 -0.41
CA TYR A 70 -0.54 -11.20 -0.84
C TYR A 70 0.57 -12.09 -1.37
N LYS A 71 1.80 -11.59 -1.51
CA LYS A 71 2.87 -12.37 -2.11
C LYS A 71 2.99 -13.74 -1.46
N TYR A 72 3.00 -14.73 -2.32
CA TYR A 72 3.43 -16.08 -1.98
C TYR A 72 4.91 -16.01 -1.67
N ASP A 73 5.28 -16.15 -0.41
CA ASP A 73 6.60 -16.66 -0.06
C ASP A 73 6.62 -18.15 -0.45
N ASP A 74 7.77 -18.78 -0.44
CA ASP A 74 7.90 -20.23 -0.75
C ASP A 74 6.93 -21.11 0.08
N ASP A 75 6.33 -20.55 1.13
CA ASP A 75 5.42 -21.19 2.11
C ASP A 75 3.92 -20.94 1.81
N GLY A 76 3.55 -20.16 0.78
CA GLY A 76 2.15 -19.83 0.43
C GLY A 76 1.76 -18.37 0.61
N SER A 77 0.45 -18.06 0.48
CA SER A 77 -0.08 -16.70 0.60
C SER A 77 -0.06 -16.19 2.05
N ASN A 78 0.39 -14.95 2.27
CA ASN A 78 0.26 -14.29 3.57
C ASN A 78 -1.20 -14.03 3.98
N ALA A 79 -2.14 -14.00 3.05
CA ALA A 79 -3.55 -13.73 3.34
C ALA A 79 -4.09 -14.64 4.46
N ASN A 80 -3.83 -15.95 4.39
CA ASN A 80 -4.35 -16.93 5.35
C ASN A 80 -3.81 -16.75 6.76
N ILE A 81 -2.68 -16.07 6.95
CA ILE A 81 -2.01 -15.94 8.25
C ILE A 81 -2.19 -14.53 8.85
N ILE A 82 -2.75 -13.57 8.12
CA ILE A 82 -3.07 -12.25 8.69
C ILE A 82 -4.20 -12.42 9.70
N LYS A 83 -3.90 -12.13 10.97
CA LYS A 83 -4.88 -12.21 12.08
C LYS A 83 -5.38 -10.86 12.52
N LYS A 84 -4.57 -9.84 12.35
CA LYS A 84 -4.87 -8.48 12.77
C LYS A 84 -4.45 -7.48 11.69
N VAL A 85 -5.28 -6.46 11.51
CA VAL A 85 -4.97 -5.28 10.68
C VAL A 85 -5.00 -4.05 11.57
N ILE A 86 -4.04 -3.15 11.39
CA ILE A 86 -3.98 -1.84 12.04
C ILE A 86 -3.85 -0.76 10.98
N PHE A 87 -4.77 0.18 10.97
CA PHE A 87 -4.58 1.46 10.30
C PHE A 87 -4.00 2.43 11.33
N ASP A 88 -2.70 2.75 11.22
CA ASP A 88 -2.05 3.75 12.07
C ASP A 88 -2.71 5.13 11.84
N ALA A 89 -2.74 5.99 12.86
CA ALA A 89 -3.36 7.32 12.76
C ALA A 89 -2.76 8.17 11.62
N SER A 90 -1.48 7.95 11.25
CA SER A 90 -0.84 8.60 10.11
C SER A 90 -1.55 8.31 8.78
N PHE A 91 -2.19 7.13 8.66
CA PHE A 91 -2.89 6.70 7.46
C PHE A 91 -4.12 7.57 7.13
N ALA A 92 -4.61 8.38 8.07
CA ALA A 92 -5.65 9.37 7.81
C ALA A 92 -5.27 10.40 6.71
N ASN A 93 -3.96 10.57 6.45
CA ASN A 93 -3.44 11.42 5.38
C ASN A 93 -3.27 10.68 4.04
N ALA A 94 -3.37 9.36 4.02
CA ALA A 94 -3.34 8.57 2.80
C ALA A 94 -4.57 8.86 1.94
N ARG A 95 -4.41 8.70 0.62
CA ARG A 95 -5.49 8.89 -0.37
C ARG A 95 -5.44 7.74 -1.36
N PRO A 96 -5.73 6.51 -0.93
CA PRO A 96 -5.74 5.36 -1.83
C PRO A 96 -6.81 5.55 -2.91
N THR A 97 -6.51 5.07 -4.11
CA THR A 97 -7.44 5.07 -5.23
C THR A 97 -8.11 3.72 -5.44
N SER A 98 -7.57 2.67 -4.81
CA SER A 98 -8.09 1.32 -4.85
C SER A 98 -7.95 0.65 -3.48
N CYS A 99 -8.98 -0.10 -3.09
CA CYS A 99 -8.98 -1.07 -2.00
C CYS A 99 -9.25 -2.50 -2.53
N TYR A 100 -9.04 -2.70 -3.85
CA TYR A 100 -9.25 -3.97 -4.51
C TYR A 100 -8.52 -5.10 -3.78
N GLU A 101 -9.28 -6.10 -3.34
CA GLU A 101 -8.79 -7.30 -2.67
C GLU A 101 -7.88 -7.09 -1.44
N TRP A 102 -7.94 -5.94 -0.75
CA TRP A 102 -6.98 -5.66 0.35
C TRP A 102 -6.91 -6.75 1.42
N PHE A 103 -8.02 -7.41 1.70
CA PHE A 103 -8.11 -8.51 2.70
C PHE A 103 -8.77 -9.76 2.12
N TYR A 104 -8.73 -9.90 0.79
CA TYR A 104 -9.31 -11.07 0.12
C TYR A 104 -8.70 -12.35 0.65
N GLY A 105 -9.56 -13.31 1.10
CA GLY A 105 -9.11 -14.60 1.62
C GLY A 105 -8.37 -14.56 2.95
N CYS A 106 -8.40 -13.42 3.69
CA CYS A 106 -7.84 -13.36 5.05
C CYS A 106 -8.73 -14.14 6.02
N THR A 107 -8.69 -15.47 5.92
CA THR A 107 -9.59 -16.38 6.67
C THR A 107 -9.39 -16.30 8.17
N ASP A 108 -8.19 -16.00 8.64
CA ASP A 108 -7.82 -15.89 10.06
C ASP A 108 -7.95 -14.48 10.63
N LEU A 109 -8.33 -13.48 9.80
CA LEU A 109 -8.46 -12.09 10.22
C LEU A 109 -9.64 -11.95 11.20
N THR A 110 -9.32 -11.63 12.45
CA THR A 110 -10.31 -11.46 13.52
C THR A 110 -10.53 -10.01 13.92
N THR A 111 -9.53 -9.14 13.69
CA THR A 111 -9.54 -7.78 14.24
C THR A 111 -9.00 -6.77 13.23
N ILE A 112 -9.73 -5.67 13.05
CA ILE A 112 -9.26 -4.48 12.33
C ILE A 112 -9.36 -3.29 13.29
N GLU A 113 -8.24 -2.64 13.57
CA GLU A 113 -8.14 -1.44 14.40
C GLU A 113 -7.86 -0.22 13.54
N GLY A 114 -8.43 0.93 13.90
CA GLY A 114 -8.18 2.21 13.24
C GLY A 114 -8.76 2.30 11.82
N ILE A 115 -9.77 1.50 11.48
CA ILE A 115 -10.40 1.52 10.14
C ILE A 115 -10.96 2.90 9.79
N GLU A 116 -11.28 3.72 10.78
CA GLU A 116 -11.72 5.11 10.62
C GLU A 116 -10.64 6.03 10.04
N TYR A 117 -9.36 5.62 10.07
CA TYR A 117 -8.25 6.32 9.42
C TYR A 117 -8.10 5.98 7.94
N LEU A 118 -8.84 5.00 7.43
CA LEU A 118 -8.90 4.73 6.00
C LEU A 118 -9.81 5.76 5.30
N ASN A 119 -9.20 6.73 4.64
CA ASN A 119 -9.91 7.72 3.84
C ASN A 119 -10.23 7.16 2.45
N THR A 120 -11.50 6.88 2.19
CA THR A 120 -11.97 6.26 0.95
C THR A 120 -12.47 7.25 -0.10
N THR A 121 -12.31 8.57 0.11
CA THR A 121 -12.87 9.60 -0.80
C THR A 121 -12.39 9.50 -2.24
N ASN A 122 -11.19 8.95 -2.49
CA ASN A 122 -10.62 8.78 -3.83
C ASN A 122 -10.71 7.33 -4.34
N VAL A 123 -11.27 6.42 -3.53
CA VAL A 123 -11.35 5.00 -3.91
C VAL A 123 -12.43 4.82 -4.99
N THR A 124 -12.04 4.14 -6.06
CA THR A 124 -12.92 3.80 -7.19
C THR A 124 -13.26 2.32 -7.25
N ASP A 125 -12.47 1.46 -6.60
CA ASP A 125 -12.64 0.01 -6.58
C ASP A 125 -12.48 -0.54 -5.15
N MET A 126 -13.50 -1.25 -4.67
CA MET A 126 -13.53 -1.98 -3.40
C MET A 126 -13.85 -3.46 -3.60
N SER A 127 -13.77 -3.96 -4.84
CA SER A 127 -14.11 -5.34 -5.17
C SER A 127 -13.31 -6.31 -4.33
N GLY A 128 -13.99 -7.26 -3.73
CA GLY A 128 -13.37 -8.32 -2.94
C GLY A 128 -12.64 -7.87 -1.68
N MET A 129 -12.74 -6.60 -1.25
CA MET A 129 -11.94 -6.05 -0.15
C MET A 129 -11.94 -6.94 1.11
N PHE A 130 -13.08 -7.53 1.46
CA PHE A 130 -13.24 -8.39 2.64
C PHE A 130 -13.74 -9.79 2.27
N TRP A 131 -13.66 -10.16 1.00
CA TRP A 131 -14.17 -11.47 0.57
C TRP A 131 -13.39 -12.60 1.26
N GLY A 132 -14.10 -13.54 1.87
CA GLY A 132 -13.48 -14.68 2.54
C GLY A 132 -12.91 -14.39 3.92
N CYS A 133 -13.09 -13.20 4.51
CA CYS A 133 -12.72 -12.89 5.90
C CYS A 133 -13.66 -13.56 6.90
N VAL A 134 -13.71 -14.89 6.92
CA VAL A 134 -14.72 -15.67 7.65
C VAL A 134 -14.61 -15.59 9.17
N ALA A 135 -13.44 -15.23 9.70
CA ALA A 135 -13.22 -15.04 11.14
C ALA A 135 -13.56 -13.61 11.61
N LEU A 136 -13.78 -12.65 10.69
CA LEU A 136 -14.10 -11.27 11.05
C LEU A 136 -15.58 -11.14 11.38
N THR A 137 -15.89 -11.01 12.66
CA THR A 137 -17.29 -11.00 13.15
C THR A 137 -17.90 -9.61 13.27
N THR A 138 -17.06 -8.58 13.34
CA THR A 138 -17.49 -7.18 13.47
C THR A 138 -16.63 -6.28 12.61
N LEU A 139 -17.27 -5.33 11.91
CA LEU A 139 -16.59 -4.34 11.08
C LEU A 139 -17.47 -3.09 11.01
N ASP A 140 -16.91 -1.93 11.39
CA ASP A 140 -17.59 -0.64 11.25
C ASP A 140 -17.02 0.13 10.06
N VAL A 141 -17.77 0.17 8.95
CA VAL A 141 -17.44 0.92 7.73
C VAL A 141 -18.29 2.20 7.58
N SER A 142 -18.89 2.68 8.66
CA SER A 142 -19.78 3.86 8.62
C SER A 142 -19.08 5.15 8.16
N LYS A 143 -17.74 5.18 8.20
CA LYS A 143 -16.94 6.30 7.73
C LYS A 143 -16.52 6.21 6.26
N PHE A 144 -16.83 5.13 5.57
CA PHE A 144 -16.48 4.98 4.15
C PHE A 144 -17.31 5.92 3.27
N ASP A 145 -16.63 6.73 2.46
CA ASP A 145 -17.24 7.49 1.37
C ASP A 145 -17.17 6.65 0.10
N THR A 146 -18.32 6.19 -0.37
CA THR A 146 -18.41 5.30 -1.55
C THR A 146 -18.90 6.02 -2.80
N LYS A 147 -19.00 7.36 -2.79
CA LYS A 147 -19.56 8.13 -3.92
C LYS A 147 -18.78 7.95 -5.22
N ASN A 148 -17.49 7.65 -5.17
CA ASN A 148 -16.63 7.46 -6.32
C ASN A 148 -16.39 5.97 -6.65
N VAL A 149 -16.94 5.05 -5.83
CA VAL A 149 -16.76 3.61 -6.02
C VAL A 149 -17.67 3.14 -7.16
N THR A 150 -17.06 2.46 -8.12
CA THR A 150 -17.75 1.93 -9.32
C THR A 150 -17.77 0.39 -9.34
N ASN A 151 -16.93 -0.25 -8.52
CA ASN A 151 -16.85 -1.70 -8.33
C ASN A 151 -16.79 -2.06 -6.84
#